data_acf2eae4e209bb7d43f0f91084610773
#
_entry.id   acf2eae4e209bb7d43f0f91084610773
#
_cell.length_a   1.000
_cell.length_b   1.000
_cell.length_c   1.000
_cell.angle_alpha   90.00
_cell.angle_beta   90.00
_cell.angle_gamma   90.00
#
_symmetry.space_group_name_H-M   'P 1'
#
loop_
_entity.id
_entity.type
_entity.pdbx_description
1 polymer ?
#
loop_
_entity_poly.entity_id
_entity_poly.type
_entity_poly.pdbx_seq_one_letter_code
_entity_poly.pdbx_strand_id
1 'polypeptide(L)'
;MATIHKKVWQEYFEKIISGKKKLELRLADFEVNEGDTVVLEEWDKDKKEYTGRKIEVIATYILKTKGQTFWPPEEVEKYGFQIIQFEPKEK
;
A
#
# COMPACT_ATOMS: atom_id res chain seq x y z
N MET A 1 -8.85 -6.32 13.94
CA MET A 1 -8.27 -5.96 12.65
C MET A 1 -8.57 -4.54 12.32
N ALA A 2 -7.59 -3.88 11.72
CA ALA A 2 -7.71 -2.46 11.43
C ALA A 2 -8.15 -2.23 9.99
N THR A 3 -8.66 -1.04 9.74
CA THR A 3 -8.95 -0.58 8.40
C THR A 3 -8.09 0.66 8.15
N ILE A 4 -7.31 0.61 7.11
CA ILE A 4 -6.33 1.64 6.80
C ILE A 4 -6.63 2.20 5.42
N HIS A 5 -6.64 3.53 5.29
CA HIS A 5 -6.93 4.20 4.03
C HIS A 5 -5.66 4.78 3.44
N LYS A 6 -5.40 4.48 2.17
CA LYS A 6 -4.22 5.01 1.48
C LYS A 6 -4.61 5.43 0.08
N LYS A 7 -4.07 6.56 -0.36
CA LYS A 7 -4.34 7.01 -1.73
C LYS A 7 -3.35 6.37 -2.69
N VAL A 8 -3.81 6.08 -3.89
CA VAL A 8 -3.03 5.42 -4.93
C VAL A 8 -3.22 6.17 -6.23
N TRP A 9 -2.14 6.48 -6.93
CA TRP A 9 -2.23 7.17 -8.22
C TRP A 9 -2.98 6.32 -9.23
N GLN A 10 -3.65 6.98 -10.16
CA GLN A 10 -4.53 6.31 -11.13
C GLN A 10 -3.84 5.17 -11.87
N GLU A 11 -2.62 5.39 -12.35
CA GLU A 11 -1.93 4.36 -13.12
C GLU A 11 -1.69 3.09 -12.32
N TYR A 12 -1.42 3.23 -11.03
CA TYR A 12 -1.23 2.05 -10.16
C TYR A 12 -2.56 1.45 -9.76
N PHE A 13 -3.56 2.29 -9.57
CA PHE A 13 -4.90 1.81 -9.22
C PHE A 13 -5.44 0.91 -10.32
N GLU A 14 -5.26 1.30 -11.60
CA GLU A 14 -5.69 0.49 -12.72
C GLU A 14 -5.01 -0.88 -12.71
N LYS A 15 -3.73 -0.91 -12.37
CA LYS A 15 -3.01 -2.18 -12.32
C LYS A 15 -3.51 -3.06 -11.20
N ILE A 16 -3.96 -2.45 -10.10
CA ILE A 16 -4.49 -3.20 -8.99
C ILE A 16 -5.84 -3.82 -9.34
N ILE A 17 -6.75 -3.04 -9.89
CA ILE A 17 -8.08 -3.58 -10.19
C ILE A 17 -8.06 -4.56 -11.33
N SER A 18 -7.07 -4.50 -12.21
CA SER A 18 -6.93 -5.47 -13.30
C SER A 18 -6.26 -6.76 -12.83
N GLY A 19 -5.78 -6.79 -11.59
CA GLY A 19 -5.11 -7.96 -11.06
C GLY A 19 -3.64 -8.06 -11.41
N LYS A 20 -3.11 -7.09 -12.14
CA LYS A 20 -1.71 -7.11 -12.54
C LYS A 20 -0.78 -6.78 -11.37
N LYS A 21 -1.20 -5.88 -10.49
CA LYS A 21 -0.40 -5.44 -9.35
C LYS A 21 -1.07 -5.91 -8.07
N LYS A 22 -0.38 -6.74 -7.29
CA LYS A 22 -0.94 -7.32 -6.07
C LYS A 22 -0.09 -6.99 -4.84
N LEU A 23 0.65 -5.91 -4.92
CA LEU A 23 1.44 -5.46 -3.78
C LEU A 23 1.44 -3.94 -3.73
N GLU A 24 1.80 -3.43 -2.56
CA GLU A 24 1.88 -1.99 -2.34
C GLU A 24 3.18 -1.70 -1.60
N LEU A 25 3.95 -0.76 -2.13
CA LEU A 25 5.20 -0.32 -1.50
C LEU A 25 4.97 1.02 -0.85
N ARG A 26 5.17 1.10 0.46
CA ARG A 26 4.91 2.31 1.24
C ARG A 26 6.03 2.51 2.25
N LEU A 27 6.22 3.75 2.66
CA LEU A 27 7.04 4.01 3.85
C LEU A 27 6.36 3.34 5.03
N ALA A 28 7.16 2.76 5.91
CA ALA A 28 6.62 2.05 7.06
C ALA A 28 6.40 3.04 8.22
N ASP A 29 5.62 4.07 7.92
CA ASP A 29 5.31 5.10 8.90
C ASP A 29 3.89 4.95 9.46
N PHE A 30 3.30 3.80 9.26
CA PHE A 30 1.99 3.46 9.82
C PHE A 30 1.99 1.97 10.14
N GLU A 31 1.04 1.58 10.95
CA GLU A 31 0.93 0.19 11.38
C GLU A 31 -0.02 -0.56 10.47
N VAL A 32 0.42 -1.71 9.96
CA VAL A 32 -0.43 -2.60 9.19
C VAL A 32 -0.01 -4.03 9.49
N ASN A 33 -0.99 -4.90 9.67
CA ASN A 33 -0.73 -6.30 10.01
C ASN A 33 -1.50 -7.21 9.06
N GLU A 34 -1.05 -8.46 8.99
CA GLU A 34 -1.77 -9.45 8.18
C GLU A 34 -3.21 -9.56 8.66
N GLY A 35 -4.13 -9.55 7.71
CA GLY A 35 -5.54 -9.58 8.02
C GLY A 35 -6.21 -8.22 8.05
N ASP A 36 -5.42 -7.15 8.10
CA ASP A 36 -5.99 -5.82 8.07
C ASP A 36 -6.58 -5.51 6.70
N THR A 37 -7.63 -4.68 6.70
CA THR A 37 -8.21 -4.17 5.47
C THR A 37 -7.50 -2.89 5.08
N VAL A 38 -7.08 -2.80 3.83
CA VAL A 38 -6.51 -1.58 3.29
C VAL A 38 -7.45 -1.08 2.21
N VAL A 39 -7.93 0.15 2.37
CA VAL A 39 -8.80 0.78 1.38
C VAL A 39 -7.89 1.64 0.50
N LEU A 40 -7.73 1.21 -0.74
CA LEU A 40 -6.90 1.92 -1.70
C LEU A 40 -7.79 2.86 -2.49
N GLU A 41 -7.55 4.15 -2.36
CA GLU A 41 -8.41 5.18 -2.91
C GLU A 41 -7.71 5.85 -4.07
N GLU A 42 -8.34 5.81 -5.23
CA GLU A 42 -7.73 6.35 -6.43
C GLU A 42 -7.57 7.87 -6.33
N TRP A 43 -6.39 8.33 -6.65
CA TRP A 43 -6.03 9.74 -6.56
C TRP A 43 -5.53 10.24 -7.91
N ASP A 44 -6.13 11.34 -8.37
CA ASP A 44 -5.68 12.00 -9.59
C ASP A 44 -4.60 13.01 -9.20
N LYS A 45 -3.35 12.68 -9.51
CA LYS A 45 -2.24 13.51 -9.07
C LYS A 45 -2.16 14.84 -9.81
N ASP A 46 -2.77 14.91 -10.99
CA ASP A 46 -2.76 16.15 -11.76
C ASP A 46 -3.80 17.13 -11.23
N LYS A 47 -4.99 16.63 -10.93
CA LYS A 47 -6.05 17.45 -10.36
C LYS A 47 -5.96 17.55 -8.84
N LYS A 48 -5.14 16.70 -8.24
CA LYS A 48 -4.94 16.66 -6.78
C LYS A 48 -6.25 16.45 -6.04
N GLU A 49 -6.97 15.41 -6.46
CA GLU A 49 -8.24 15.08 -5.84
C GLU A 49 -8.53 13.60 -6.00
N TYR A 50 -9.36 13.07 -5.14
CA TYR A 50 -9.82 11.69 -5.26
C TYR A 50 -10.79 11.59 -6.43
N THR A 51 -10.75 10.45 -7.13
CA THR A 51 -11.65 10.22 -8.27
C THR A 51 -12.98 9.65 -7.83
N GLY A 52 -13.04 9.11 -6.62
CA GLY A 52 -14.23 8.45 -6.13
C GLY A 52 -14.16 6.94 -6.22
N ARG A 53 -13.19 6.40 -6.96
CA ARG A 53 -13.03 4.95 -7.02
C ARG A 53 -12.12 4.48 -5.90
N LYS A 54 -12.44 3.33 -5.36
CA LYS A 54 -11.62 2.72 -4.31
C LYS A 54 -11.81 1.21 -4.37
N ILE A 55 -10.88 0.50 -3.76
CA ILE A 55 -10.96 -0.95 -3.65
C ILE A 55 -10.48 -1.35 -2.27
N GLU A 56 -11.18 -2.31 -1.65
CA GLU A 56 -10.78 -2.84 -0.36
C GLU A 56 -9.99 -4.11 -0.59
N VAL A 57 -8.82 -4.19 0.01
CA VAL A 57 -7.98 -5.37 -0.09
C VAL A 57 -7.59 -5.82 1.30
N ILE A 58 -7.20 -7.10 1.41
CA ILE A 58 -6.75 -7.68 2.67
C ILE A 58 -5.24 -7.84 2.59
N ALA A 59 -4.55 -7.29 3.57
CA ALA A 59 -3.10 -7.47 3.66
C ALA A 59 -2.82 -8.93 4.04
N THR A 60 -2.12 -9.65 3.17
CA THR A 60 -1.83 -11.06 3.40
C THR A 60 -0.41 -11.32 3.85
N TYR A 61 0.47 -10.37 3.65
CA TYR A 61 1.86 -10.50 4.05
C TYR A 61 2.51 -9.13 4.03
N ILE A 62 3.33 -8.83 5.01
CA ILE A 62 4.03 -7.55 5.08
C ILE A 62 5.52 -7.84 5.23
N LEU A 63 6.33 -7.21 4.36
CA LEU A 63 7.78 -7.28 4.44
C LEU A 63 8.29 -5.89 4.73
N LYS A 64 9.01 -5.75 5.84
CA LYS A 64 9.60 -4.48 6.22
C LYS A 64 11.08 -4.51 5.89
N THR A 65 11.58 -3.39 5.42
CA THR A 65 12.97 -3.32 4.99
C THR A 65 13.87 -2.62 5.99
N LYS A 66 13.31 -2.09 7.07
CA LYS A 66 14.15 -1.51 8.11
C LYS A 66 15.11 -2.58 8.63
N GLY A 67 16.37 -2.22 8.70
CA GLY A 67 17.38 -3.17 9.10
C GLY A 67 18.02 -3.93 7.95
N GLN A 68 17.43 -3.86 6.76
CA GLN A 68 18.07 -4.40 5.57
C GLN A 68 19.17 -3.43 5.13
N THR A 69 20.10 -3.91 4.32
CA THR A 69 21.27 -3.13 3.99
C THR A 69 21.34 -2.70 2.52
N PHE A 70 20.18 -2.59 1.87
CA PHE A 70 20.13 -2.22 0.46
C PHE A 70 20.26 -0.72 0.21
N TRP A 71 19.97 0.09 1.22
CA TRP A 71 19.92 1.55 1.09
C TRP A 71 20.73 2.21 2.18
N PRO A 72 20.93 3.55 2.08
CA PRO A 72 21.68 4.27 3.11
C PRO A 72 21.10 4.00 4.50
N PRO A 73 21.99 3.66 5.45
CA PRO A 73 21.51 3.23 6.76
C PRO A 73 20.63 4.21 7.50
N GLU A 74 20.90 5.50 7.40
CA GLU A 74 20.13 6.46 8.16
C GLU A 74 18.68 6.55 7.70
N GLU A 75 18.44 6.39 6.40
CA GLU A 75 17.08 6.44 5.89
C GLU A 75 16.34 5.15 6.18
N VAL A 76 17.04 4.04 5.98
CA VAL A 76 16.45 2.73 6.27
C VAL A 76 16.16 2.61 7.75
N GLU A 77 17.06 3.09 8.60
CA GLU A 77 16.87 3.02 10.03
C GLU A 77 15.70 3.88 10.49
N LYS A 78 15.55 5.05 9.89
CA LYS A 78 14.51 5.96 10.33
C LYS A 78 13.11 5.49 9.89
N TYR A 79 12.99 5.13 8.64
CA TYR A 79 11.67 4.80 8.08
C TYR A 79 11.52 3.34 7.71
N GLY A 80 12.51 2.83 6.96
CA GLY A 80 12.35 1.55 6.30
C GLY A 80 11.23 1.62 5.29
N PHE A 81 11.09 0.59 4.54
CA PHE A 81 9.95 0.41 3.65
C PHE A 81 9.15 -0.77 4.14
N GLN A 82 7.91 -0.85 3.73
CA GLN A 82 7.14 -2.06 3.93
C GLN A 82 6.44 -2.39 2.63
N ILE A 83 6.43 -3.65 2.31
CA ILE A 83 5.79 -4.16 1.11
C ILE A 83 4.61 -4.97 1.56
N ILE A 84 3.43 -4.60 1.06
CA ILE A 84 2.18 -5.20 1.50
C ILE A 84 1.61 -6.00 0.34
N GLN A 85 1.58 -7.31 0.49
CA GLN A 85 0.95 -8.20 -0.47
C GLN A 85 -0.53 -8.27 -0.13
N PHE A 86 -1.36 -8.32 -1.13
CA PHE A 86 -2.79 -8.29 -0.86
C PHE A 86 -3.58 -9.07 -1.90
N GLU A 87 -4.84 -9.27 -1.59
CA GLU A 87 -5.81 -9.81 -2.53
C GLU A 87 -7.10 -9.04 -2.33
N PRO A 88 -7.98 -9.03 -3.33
CA PRO A 88 -9.25 -8.32 -3.20
C PRO A 88 -10.04 -8.85 -2.01
N LYS A 89 -10.66 -7.93 -1.28
CA LYS A 89 -11.52 -8.34 -0.20
C LYS A 89 -12.74 -9.01 -0.79
N GLU A 90 -13.14 -10.12 -0.22
CA GLU A 90 -14.26 -10.87 -0.72
C GLU A 90 -15.52 -10.02 -0.68
N LYS A 91 -16.24 -9.94 -1.81
CA LYS A 91 -17.44 -9.14 -1.86
C LYS A 91 -18.58 -9.80 -1.15
#